data_d80d310ba195725662fcbb58f9288228
#
_entry.id   d80d310ba195725662fcbb58f9288228
#
_cell.length_a   1.000
_cell.length_b   1.000
_cell.length_c   1.000
_cell.angle_alpha   90.00
_cell.angle_beta   90.00
_cell.angle_gamma   90.00
#
_symmetry.space_group_name_H-M   'P 1'
#
loop_
_entity.id
_entity.type
_entity.pdbx_description
1 polymer ?
#
loop_
_entity_poly.entity_id
_entity_poly.type
_entity_poly.pdbx_seq_one_letter_code
_entity_poly.pdbx_strand_id
1 'polypeptide(L)'
;MKKELLIGCGSNHNKRLTADGTQTFDNLTTLDNNPAHKPDIVWDLMSPGTLPAEWENEFDEIHAYEVLEHLGQQGDYKLFFKQFTRFWEVLKPGGHFFATCPSRHSVWAWCDPSHTRIMQKEQLVFLRQSSYEDVGKSSISDFRSIYKADFQIMLAEEDED
;
A
#
# COMPACT_ATOMS: atom_id res chain seq x y z
N MET A 1 -17.99 9.26 10.94
CA MET A 1 -17.45 9.71 9.63
C MET A 1 -16.05 9.11 9.52
N LYS A 2 -15.84 8.22 8.54
CA LYS A 2 -14.52 7.62 8.30
C LYS A 2 -13.59 8.66 7.68
N LYS A 3 -12.35 8.73 8.15
CA LYS A 3 -11.30 9.53 7.52
C LYS A 3 -10.49 8.64 6.59
N GLU A 4 -10.49 8.96 5.31
CA GLU A 4 -9.97 8.12 4.25
C GLU A 4 -8.88 8.85 3.46
N LEU A 5 -7.81 8.15 3.12
CA LEU A 5 -6.69 8.66 2.34
C LEU A 5 -6.59 7.90 1.02
N LEU A 6 -6.60 8.62 -0.09
CA LEU A 6 -6.31 8.08 -1.41
C LEU A 6 -4.92 8.56 -1.85
N ILE A 7 -3.95 7.66 -1.82
CA ILE A 7 -2.57 7.93 -2.27
C ILE A 7 -2.42 7.62 -3.76
N GLY A 8 -1.63 8.44 -4.47
CA GLY A 8 -1.50 8.36 -5.92
C GLY A 8 -2.86 8.54 -6.60
N CYS A 9 -3.63 9.54 -6.17
CA CYS A 9 -5.04 9.66 -6.51
C CYS A 9 -5.30 9.83 -8.02
N GLY A 10 -4.32 10.32 -8.78
CA GLY A 10 -4.53 10.64 -10.18
C GLY A 10 -5.71 11.59 -10.39
N SER A 11 -6.37 11.45 -11.53
CA SER A 11 -7.58 12.23 -11.85
C SER A 11 -8.89 11.49 -11.55
N ASN A 12 -8.84 10.25 -11.08
CA ASN A 12 -10.01 9.44 -10.78
C ASN A 12 -10.07 9.12 -9.28
N HIS A 13 -11.01 9.74 -8.58
CA HIS A 13 -11.18 9.59 -7.14
C HIS A 13 -12.34 8.63 -6.76
N ASN A 14 -12.68 7.68 -7.62
CA ASN A 14 -13.70 6.69 -7.31
C ASN A 14 -13.19 5.65 -6.30
N LYS A 15 -14.01 5.34 -5.31
CA LYS A 15 -13.73 4.23 -4.40
C LYS A 15 -13.91 2.90 -5.12
N ARG A 16 -12.87 2.06 -5.15
CA ARG A 16 -12.88 0.77 -5.87
C ARG A 16 -13.05 -0.42 -4.93
N LEU A 17 -12.48 -0.33 -3.73
CA LEU A 17 -12.48 -1.40 -2.75
C LEU A 17 -13.06 -0.92 -1.42
N THR A 18 -13.71 -1.82 -0.70
CA THR A 18 -14.37 -1.52 0.57
C THR A 18 -14.50 -2.79 1.41
N ALA A 19 -14.47 -2.65 2.73
CA ALA A 19 -14.74 -3.74 3.66
C ALA A 19 -16.22 -3.85 4.06
N ASP A 20 -17.01 -2.78 3.87
CA ASP A 20 -18.39 -2.67 4.36
C ASP A 20 -19.44 -2.45 3.25
N GLY A 21 -19.01 -2.51 2.00
CA GLY A 21 -19.90 -2.33 0.83
C GLY A 21 -20.18 -0.87 0.43
N THR A 22 -19.58 0.13 1.12
CA THR A 22 -19.73 1.54 0.74
C THR A 22 -19.01 1.83 -0.58
N GLN A 23 -19.70 2.48 -1.51
CA GLN A 23 -19.20 2.75 -2.86
C GLN A 23 -18.59 4.16 -3.01
N THR A 24 -18.67 4.97 -1.97
CA THR A 24 -18.19 6.37 -1.96
C THR A 24 -17.29 6.60 -0.76
N PHE A 25 -16.34 7.52 -0.92
CA PHE A 25 -15.58 8.03 0.20
C PHE A 25 -16.44 8.94 1.08
N ASP A 26 -16.19 8.93 2.39
CA ASP A 26 -16.90 9.75 3.37
C ASP A 26 -16.15 11.08 3.62
N ASN A 27 -14.97 11.02 4.24
CA ASN A 27 -14.10 12.16 4.47
C ASN A 27 -12.74 11.90 3.83
N LEU A 28 -12.65 12.20 2.52
CA LEU A 28 -11.51 11.89 1.69
C LEU A 28 -10.43 12.97 1.77
N THR A 29 -9.19 12.54 1.96
CA THR A 29 -7.98 13.31 1.67
C THR A 29 -7.29 12.67 0.47
N THR A 30 -6.93 13.45 -0.53
CA THR A 30 -6.22 12.99 -1.73
C THR A 30 -4.76 13.41 -1.71
N LEU A 31 -3.88 12.52 -2.17
CA LEU A 31 -2.44 12.75 -2.23
C LEU A 31 -1.89 12.25 -3.57
N ASP A 32 -1.09 13.08 -4.22
CA ASP A 32 -0.40 12.73 -5.47
C ASP A 32 0.88 13.57 -5.60
N ASN A 33 1.87 13.06 -6.32
CA ASN A 33 3.09 13.81 -6.60
C ASN A 33 2.91 14.79 -7.79
N ASN A 34 1.88 14.60 -8.61
CA ASN A 34 1.59 15.44 -9.78
C ASN A 34 0.53 16.49 -9.44
N PRO A 35 0.90 17.79 -9.33
CA PRO A 35 -0.04 18.86 -9.02
C PRO A 35 -1.13 19.06 -10.10
N ALA A 36 -0.92 18.56 -11.31
CA ALA A 36 -1.92 18.65 -12.39
C ALA A 36 -3.19 17.84 -12.08
N HIS A 37 -3.10 16.82 -11.21
CA HIS A 37 -4.24 16.05 -10.73
C HIS A 37 -5.05 16.78 -9.64
N LYS A 38 -4.53 17.93 -9.17
CA LYS A 38 -5.18 18.76 -8.13
C LYS A 38 -5.51 17.98 -6.85
N PRO A 39 -4.56 17.22 -6.29
CA PRO A 39 -4.78 16.59 -5.01
C PRO A 39 -4.90 17.61 -3.89
N ASP A 40 -5.49 17.22 -2.75
CA ASP A 40 -5.47 18.05 -1.54
C ASP A 40 -4.04 18.29 -1.05
N ILE A 41 -3.18 17.28 -1.23
CA ILE A 41 -1.76 17.32 -0.82
C ILE A 41 -0.88 16.86 -1.98
N VAL A 42 -0.01 17.76 -2.42
CA VAL A 42 1.07 17.40 -3.37
C VAL A 42 2.21 16.80 -2.59
N TRP A 43 2.45 15.50 -2.75
CA TRP A 43 3.45 14.76 -1.98
C TRP A 43 4.02 13.57 -2.74
N ASP A 44 5.32 13.39 -2.66
CA ASP A 44 6.01 12.24 -3.24
C ASP A 44 6.16 11.11 -2.20
N LEU A 45 5.53 9.96 -2.45
CA LEU A 45 5.65 8.76 -1.61
C LEU A 45 7.06 8.18 -1.57
N MET A 46 7.94 8.58 -2.49
CA MET A 46 9.36 8.25 -2.47
C MET A 46 10.19 9.18 -1.58
N SER A 47 9.58 10.21 -0.99
CA SER A 47 10.23 11.05 0.01
C SER A 47 10.74 10.23 1.21
N PRO A 48 11.75 10.71 1.95
CA PRO A 48 12.35 9.94 3.05
C PRO A 48 11.37 9.46 4.13
N GLY A 49 10.26 10.16 4.33
CA GLY A 49 9.21 9.81 5.30
C GLY A 49 8.08 8.96 4.73
N THR A 50 8.02 8.73 3.41
CA THR A 50 6.91 8.10 2.68
C THR A 50 5.62 8.91 2.75
N LEU A 51 5.14 9.24 3.95
CA LEU A 51 3.97 10.10 4.24
C LEU A 51 4.37 11.20 5.24
N PRO A 52 3.60 12.29 5.35
CA PRO A 52 3.85 13.37 6.31
C PRO A 52 4.09 12.86 7.72
N ALA A 53 5.12 13.38 8.39
CA ALA A 53 5.59 12.86 9.68
C ALA A 53 4.57 13.06 10.83
N GLU A 54 3.73 14.10 10.70
CA GLU A 54 2.69 14.45 11.67
C GLU A 54 1.49 13.50 11.65
N TRP A 55 1.37 12.66 10.62
CA TRP A 55 0.28 11.71 10.53
C TRP A 55 0.60 10.45 11.34
N GLU A 56 -0.10 10.25 12.41
CA GLU A 56 -0.02 9.05 13.24
C GLU A 56 -1.43 8.68 13.71
N ASN A 57 -1.87 7.45 13.45
CA ASN A 57 -3.23 7.00 13.75
C ASN A 57 -4.32 7.96 13.23
N GLU A 58 -4.13 8.45 12.02
CA GLU A 58 -4.93 9.55 11.45
C GLU A 58 -6.11 9.05 10.62
N PHE A 59 -5.93 7.95 9.88
CA PHE A 59 -6.89 7.48 8.89
C PHE A 59 -7.51 6.15 9.29
N ASP A 60 -8.80 5.99 8.98
CA ASP A 60 -9.53 4.74 9.10
C ASP A 60 -9.24 3.80 7.93
N GLU A 61 -9.03 4.39 6.74
CA GLU A 61 -8.73 3.63 5.51
C GLU A 61 -7.65 4.36 4.69
N ILE A 62 -6.73 3.58 4.10
CA ILE A 62 -5.81 4.04 3.05
C ILE A 62 -6.12 3.26 1.78
N HIS A 63 -6.21 3.95 0.65
CA HIS A 63 -6.45 3.38 -0.66
C HIS A 63 -5.29 3.72 -1.61
N ALA A 64 -4.77 2.71 -2.31
CA ALA A 64 -3.67 2.80 -3.25
C ALA A 64 -4.04 2.01 -4.52
N TYR A 65 -4.53 2.69 -5.55
CA TYR A 65 -4.98 2.04 -6.78
C TYR A 65 -3.97 2.28 -7.90
N GLU A 66 -3.26 1.23 -8.32
CA GLU A 66 -2.21 1.29 -9.33
C GLU A 66 -1.10 2.30 -8.92
N VAL A 67 -0.54 2.09 -7.73
CA VAL A 67 0.46 2.99 -7.12
C VAL A 67 1.70 2.23 -6.66
N LEU A 68 1.53 1.07 -6.00
CA LEU A 68 2.63 0.40 -5.30
C LEU A 68 3.70 -0.12 -6.26
N GLU A 69 3.34 -0.43 -7.51
CA GLU A 69 4.23 -0.87 -8.57
C GLU A 69 5.20 0.23 -9.05
N HIS A 70 4.89 1.50 -8.74
CA HIS A 70 5.75 2.64 -9.04
C HIS A 70 6.73 2.97 -7.91
N LEU A 71 6.59 2.35 -6.73
CA LEU A 71 7.32 2.72 -5.53
C LEU A 71 8.56 1.84 -5.31
N GLY A 72 9.72 2.42 -5.52
CA GLY A 72 11.01 1.74 -5.34
C GLY A 72 11.38 0.87 -6.53
N GLN A 73 12.16 -0.18 -6.28
CA GLN A 73 12.63 -1.12 -7.29
C GLN A 73 12.40 -2.55 -6.84
N GLN A 74 12.32 -3.46 -7.81
CA GLN A 74 12.30 -4.89 -7.50
C GLN A 74 13.56 -5.26 -6.71
N GLY A 75 13.38 -5.90 -5.54
CA GLY A 75 14.48 -6.29 -4.64
C GLY A 75 14.85 -5.24 -3.60
N ASP A 76 14.35 -4.01 -3.67
CA ASP A 76 14.51 -3.02 -2.59
C ASP A 76 13.56 -3.33 -1.43
N TYR A 77 13.90 -4.38 -0.68
CA TYR A 77 13.09 -4.84 0.45
C TYR A 77 13.12 -3.84 1.63
N LYS A 78 14.20 -3.06 1.79
CA LYS A 78 14.29 -2.07 2.88
C LYS A 78 13.28 -0.96 2.69
N LEU A 79 13.16 -0.44 1.46
CA LEU A 79 12.15 0.57 1.14
C LEU A 79 10.74 -0.01 1.25
N PHE A 80 10.51 -1.24 0.76
CA PHE A 80 9.24 -1.94 0.88
C PHE A 80 8.74 -1.96 2.34
N PHE A 81 9.55 -2.46 3.26
CA PHE A 81 9.17 -2.54 4.66
C PHE A 81 9.04 -1.17 5.33
N LYS A 82 9.88 -0.21 4.94
CA LYS A 82 9.76 1.17 5.43
C LYS A 82 8.43 1.80 5.04
N GLN A 83 8.01 1.64 3.78
CA GLN A 83 6.74 2.16 3.28
C GLN A 83 5.55 1.51 3.99
N PHE A 84 5.52 0.18 4.08
CA PHE A 84 4.44 -0.52 4.79
C PHE A 84 4.42 -0.23 6.29
N THR A 85 5.57 -0.04 6.94
CA THR A 85 5.63 0.44 8.32
C THR A 85 4.92 1.81 8.43
N ARG A 86 5.22 2.72 7.50
CA ARG A 86 4.62 4.05 7.53
C ARG A 86 3.13 4.04 7.25
N PHE A 87 2.65 3.22 6.32
CA PHE A 87 1.21 3.03 6.09
C PHE A 87 0.51 2.50 7.36
N TRP A 88 1.14 1.58 8.06
CA TRP A 88 0.62 1.02 9.31
C TRP A 88 0.55 2.08 10.43
N GLU A 89 1.59 2.91 10.60
CA GLU A 89 1.63 3.99 11.60
C GLU A 89 0.56 5.06 11.36
N VAL A 90 0.26 5.34 10.11
CA VAL A 90 -0.72 6.36 9.70
C VAL A 90 -2.16 5.87 9.88
N LEU A 91 -2.38 4.57 9.78
CA LEU A 91 -3.68 3.95 10.05
C LEU A 91 -3.98 3.94 11.55
N LYS A 92 -5.24 4.20 11.88
CA LYS A 92 -5.77 3.93 13.21
C LYS A 92 -5.73 2.43 13.52
N PRO A 93 -5.66 2.02 14.80
CA PRO A 93 -5.84 0.62 15.16
C PRO A 93 -7.14 0.04 14.58
N GLY A 94 -7.02 -1.08 13.86
CA GLY A 94 -8.15 -1.69 13.15
C GLY A 94 -8.49 -1.04 11.80
N GLY A 95 -7.73 -0.04 11.36
CA GLY A 95 -7.87 0.57 10.04
C GLY A 95 -7.47 -0.37 8.90
N HIS A 96 -7.92 -0.07 7.69
CA HIS A 96 -7.73 -0.92 6.51
C HIS A 96 -6.81 -0.27 5.48
N PHE A 97 -5.98 -1.08 4.85
CA PHE A 97 -5.18 -0.72 3.68
C PHE A 97 -5.71 -1.49 2.46
N PHE A 98 -6.15 -0.76 1.45
CA PHE A 98 -6.65 -1.32 0.18
C PHE A 98 -5.69 -0.97 -0.94
N ALA A 99 -5.36 -1.94 -1.78
CA ALA A 99 -4.52 -1.70 -2.95
C ALA A 99 -4.96 -2.53 -4.15
N THR A 100 -4.75 -1.99 -5.34
CA THR A 100 -4.74 -2.72 -6.60
C THR A 100 -3.41 -2.49 -7.29
N CYS A 101 -2.89 -3.51 -7.96
CA CYS A 101 -1.71 -3.45 -8.82
C CYS A 101 -1.95 -4.37 -10.02
N PRO A 102 -1.29 -4.14 -11.16
CA PRO A 102 -1.36 -5.08 -12.27
C PRO A 102 -0.90 -6.48 -11.83
N SER A 103 -1.68 -7.51 -12.20
CA SER A 103 -1.26 -8.90 -12.02
C SER A 103 0.07 -9.15 -12.76
N ARG A 104 0.92 -10.01 -12.20
CA ARG A 104 2.18 -10.44 -12.87
C ARG A 104 1.96 -11.04 -14.25
N HIS A 105 0.74 -11.52 -14.53
CA HIS A 105 0.35 -12.09 -15.82
C HIS A 105 -0.13 -11.02 -16.80
N SER A 106 -0.48 -9.83 -16.30
CA SER A 106 -0.85 -8.71 -17.15
C SER A 106 0.36 -8.15 -17.91
N VAL A 107 0.16 -7.88 -19.19
CA VAL A 107 1.17 -7.19 -20.02
C VAL A 107 1.56 -5.84 -19.41
N TRP A 108 0.64 -5.17 -18.76
CA TRP A 108 0.87 -3.86 -18.16
C TRP A 108 1.79 -3.89 -16.95
N ALA A 109 1.91 -5.02 -16.24
CA ALA A 109 2.90 -5.15 -15.17
C ALA A 109 4.35 -4.95 -15.66
N TRP A 110 4.61 -5.22 -16.95
CA TRP A 110 5.94 -5.26 -17.53
C TRP A 110 6.19 -4.16 -18.58
N CYS A 111 5.14 -3.71 -19.28
CA CYS A 111 5.28 -2.83 -20.44
C CYS A 111 5.18 -1.35 -20.10
N ASP A 112 4.66 -0.99 -18.93
CA ASP A 112 4.69 0.40 -18.48
C ASP A 112 6.10 0.74 -17.99
N PRO A 113 6.81 1.70 -18.62
CA PRO A 113 8.19 2.03 -18.25
C PRO A 113 8.32 2.65 -16.85
N SER A 114 7.23 3.06 -16.23
CA SER A 114 7.21 3.59 -14.87
C SER A 114 6.98 2.52 -13.80
N HIS A 115 6.65 1.28 -14.18
CA HIS A 115 6.52 0.16 -13.26
C HIS A 115 7.91 -0.39 -12.91
N THR A 116 8.33 -0.17 -11.70
CA THR A 116 9.68 -0.52 -11.22
C THR A 116 9.71 -1.77 -10.35
N ARG A 117 8.54 -2.28 -9.96
CA ARG A 117 8.40 -3.52 -9.18
C ARG A 117 7.10 -4.25 -9.52
N ILE A 118 7.15 -5.57 -9.40
CA ILE A 118 5.97 -6.42 -9.47
C ILE A 118 5.44 -6.63 -8.05
N MET A 119 4.17 -6.30 -7.84
CA MET A 119 3.45 -6.59 -6.60
C MET A 119 2.69 -7.91 -6.74
N GLN A 120 2.85 -8.80 -5.75
CA GLN A 120 2.18 -10.10 -5.73
C GLN A 120 1.61 -10.38 -4.34
N LYS A 121 0.48 -11.10 -4.30
CA LYS A 121 -0.18 -11.45 -3.03
C LYS A 121 0.73 -12.29 -2.11
N GLU A 122 1.63 -13.10 -2.66
CA GLU A 122 2.57 -13.92 -1.89
C GLU A 122 3.56 -13.06 -1.07
N GLN A 123 3.87 -11.83 -1.51
CA GLN A 123 4.74 -10.92 -0.76
C GLN A 123 4.08 -10.44 0.54
N LEU A 124 2.75 -10.45 0.61
CA LEU A 124 2.00 -9.95 1.76
C LEU A 124 2.20 -10.80 3.01
N VAL A 125 2.65 -12.07 2.86
CA VAL A 125 2.98 -12.94 3.99
C VAL A 125 4.02 -12.31 4.91
N PHE A 126 4.93 -11.49 4.37
CA PHE A 126 5.99 -10.82 5.12
C PHE A 126 5.51 -9.58 5.90
N LEU A 127 4.28 -9.12 5.68
CA LEU A 127 3.70 -7.99 6.39
C LEU A 127 3.00 -8.38 7.70
N ARG A 128 2.87 -9.69 7.97
CA ARG A 128 2.21 -10.24 9.16
C ARG A 128 3.23 -10.83 10.12
N GLN A 129 3.26 -10.37 11.38
CA GLN A 129 4.24 -10.84 12.36
C GLN A 129 4.10 -12.33 12.69
N SER A 130 2.89 -12.88 12.70
CA SER A 130 2.68 -14.32 12.94
C SER A 130 3.33 -15.23 11.89
N SER A 131 3.60 -14.72 10.67
CA SER A 131 4.32 -15.49 9.65
C SER A 131 5.77 -15.81 10.06
N TYR A 132 6.35 -14.99 10.91
CA TYR A 132 7.73 -15.18 11.40
C TYR A 132 7.86 -16.23 12.51
N GLU A 133 6.76 -16.81 13.00
CA GLU A 133 6.79 -17.98 13.89
C GLU A 133 7.38 -19.21 13.21
N ASP A 134 7.37 -19.22 11.86
CA ASP A 134 7.93 -20.28 11.03
C ASP A 134 9.43 -20.10 10.71
N VAL A 135 10.05 -19.04 11.19
CA VAL A 135 11.50 -18.83 11.04
C VAL A 135 12.26 -19.98 11.73
N GLY A 136 13.17 -20.60 10.99
CA GLY A 136 13.91 -21.77 11.44
C GLY A 136 13.16 -23.11 11.31
N LYS A 137 11.87 -23.08 10.94
CA LYS A 137 11.04 -24.28 10.66
C LYS A 137 10.73 -24.41 9.15
N SER A 138 10.81 -23.32 8.42
CA SER A 138 10.59 -23.22 6.99
C SER A 138 11.67 -22.36 6.33
N SER A 139 11.59 -22.18 5.02
CA SER A 139 12.51 -21.33 4.25
C SER A 139 12.13 -19.83 4.29
N ILE A 140 11.18 -19.41 5.11
CA ILE A 140 10.77 -18.00 5.18
C ILE A 140 11.94 -17.11 5.65
N SER A 141 12.16 -16.01 4.94
CA SER A 141 13.16 -15.02 5.33
C SER A 141 12.72 -14.24 6.58
N ASP A 142 13.68 -13.96 7.46
CA ASP A 142 13.43 -13.24 8.70
C ASP A 142 13.72 -11.74 8.55
N PHE A 143 12.67 -10.93 8.55
CA PHE A 143 12.77 -9.47 8.49
C PHE A 143 12.44 -8.77 9.82
N ARG A 144 12.29 -9.49 10.93
CA ARG A 144 11.94 -8.93 12.25
C ARG A 144 12.94 -7.89 12.75
N SER A 145 14.17 -7.88 12.24
CA SER A 145 15.18 -6.86 12.59
C SER A 145 14.84 -5.47 12.03
N ILE A 146 14.11 -5.40 10.91
CA ILE A 146 13.81 -4.15 10.21
C ILE A 146 12.30 -3.83 10.11
N TYR A 147 11.42 -4.83 10.34
CA TYR A 147 9.98 -4.68 10.21
C TYR A 147 9.26 -5.10 11.48
N LYS A 148 8.48 -4.17 12.05
CA LYS A 148 7.74 -4.35 13.32
C LYS A 148 6.24 -4.15 13.19
N ALA A 149 5.78 -3.55 12.09
CA ALA A 149 4.37 -3.41 11.80
C ALA A 149 3.70 -4.78 11.63
N ASP A 150 2.40 -4.84 11.83
CA ASP A 150 1.65 -6.10 11.78
C ASP A 150 0.32 -5.88 11.05
N PHE A 151 0.26 -6.31 9.79
CA PHE A 151 -0.97 -6.33 9.01
C PHE A 151 -1.59 -7.72 9.05
N GLN A 152 -2.92 -7.78 9.16
CA GLN A 152 -3.68 -8.98 8.82
C GLN A 152 -4.16 -8.90 7.38
N ILE A 153 -3.88 -9.94 6.60
CA ILE A 153 -4.36 -10.04 5.23
C ILE A 153 -5.80 -10.56 5.26
N MET A 154 -6.75 -9.69 4.97
CA MET A 154 -8.18 -10.03 4.97
C MET A 154 -8.61 -10.64 3.64
N LEU A 155 -8.11 -10.12 2.53
CA LEU A 155 -8.37 -10.59 1.18
C LEU A 155 -7.16 -10.28 0.29
N ALA A 156 -6.76 -11.24 -0.54
CA ALA A 156 -5.80 -11.02 -1.59
C ALA A 156 -6.18 -11.92 -2.79
N GLU A 157 -6.66 -11.29 -3.83
CA GLU A 157 -7.08 -11.95 -5.07
C GLU A 157 -6.14 -11.57 -6.21
N GLU A 158 -6.02 -12.40 -7.19
CA GLU A 158 -5.29 -12.16 -8.43
C GLU A 158 -6.18 -12.61 -9.57
N ASP A 159 -6.52 -11.69 -10.46
CA ASP A 159 -7.26 -12.01 -11.66
C ASP A 159 -6.32 -12.79 -12.61
N GLU A 160 -6.78 -13.93 -13.07
CA GLU A 160 -6.14 -14.69 -14.16
C GLU A 160 -6.69 -14.10 -15.47
N ASP A 161 -5.91 -13.24 -16.14
CA ASP A 161 -6.20 -12.72 -17.47
C ASP A 161 -5.92 -13.78 -18.55
#